data_2b1326e97f30579aff62cfcbf5275d24
#
_entry.id   2b1326e97f30579aff62cfcbf5275d24
#
_cell.length_a   1.000
_cell.length_b   1.000
_cell.length_c   1.000
_cell.angle_alpha   90.00
_cell.angle_beta   90.00
_cell.angle_gamma   90.00
#
_symmetry.space_group_name_H-M   'P 1'
#
loop_
_entity.id
_entity.type
_entity.pdbx_description
1 polymer ?
#
loop_
_entity_poly.entity_id
_entity_poly.type
_entity_poly.pdbx_seq_one_letter_code
_entity_poly.pdbx_strand_id
1 'polypeptide(L)'
;VGVIVRSMNLRLDDLPHTGMTNYKDTPLEMRIPAAAISTNGAEKLSALLKQNPNLKLYYKQSCQTYDDVLSHNVIGEITGSEHPENIMVVGGHLDSWDLGDGSQDDGAGCVQSMAVLEMFKQLNYKPKNTIRVVLFMNEENGLKGGIQYAQVAKNNNENHIFALESDSGGFTPKGF
;
A
#
# COMPACT_ATOMS: atom_id res chain seq x y z
N VAL A 1 22.20 5.66 -20.61
CA VAL A 1 21.97 6.44 -19.37
C VAL A 1 20.87 5.74 -18.60
N GLY A 2 21.00 5.70 -17.26
CA GLY A 2 20.01 5.10 -16.37
C GLY A 2 20.03 5.78 -15.01
N VAL A 3 19.11 5.45 -14.13
CA VAL A 3 19.02 5.97 -12.77
C VAL A 3 19.07 4.81 -11.77
N ILE A 4 19.91 4.97 -10.75
CA ILE A 4 19.94 4.07 -9.60
C ILE A 4 19.66 4.90 -8.36
N VAL A 5 18.63 4.54 -7.62
CA VAL A 5 18.16 5.27 -6.44
C VAL A 5 18.52 4.48 -5.19
N ARG A 6 19.11 5.15 -4.20
CA ARG A 6 19.32 4.57 -2.88
C ARG A 6 17.97 4.36 -2.20
N SER A 7 17.76 3.20 -1.60
CA SER A 7 16.60 2.95 -0.74
C SER A 7 16.53 3.96 0.41
N MET A 8 15.32 4.40 0.74
CA MET A 8 15.10 5.54 1.66
C MET A 8 15.07 5.14 3.14
N ASN A 9 15.15 3.86 3.45
CA ASN A 9 15.19 3.39 4.83
C ASN A 9 16.45 3.88 5.56
N LEU A 10 16.34 4.07 6.87
CA LEU A 10 17.47 4.50 7.73
C LEU A 10 18.39 3.34 8.09
N ARG A 11 17.86 2.13 8.08
CA ARG A 11 18.63 0.91 8.38
C ARG A 11 19.58 0.60 7.22
N LEU A 12 20.79 0.12 7.55
CA LEU A 12 21.71 -0.43 6.56
C LEU A 12 21.45 -1.92 6.39
N ASP A 13 20.98 -2.31 5.23
CA ASP A 13 20.67 -3.70 4.87
C ASP A 13 20.87 -3.94 3.36
N ASP A 14 20.67 -5.17 2.93
CA ASP A 14 20.83 -5.59 1.53
C ASP A 14 19.49 -5.68 0.77
N LEU A 15 18.40 -5.19 1.37
CA LEU A 15 17.07 -5.21 0.78
C LEU A 15 16.80 -3.90 0.05
N PRO A 16 16.65 -3.89 -1.29
CA PRO A 16 16.22 -2.70 -2.01
C PRO A 16 14.78 -2.36 -1.67
N HIS A 17 14.50 -1.09 -1.45
CA HIS A 17 13.14 -0.59 -1.30
C HIS A 17 12.46 -0.61 -2.67
N THR A 18 11.32 -1.27 -2.78
CA THR A 18 10.53 -1.32 -4.00
C THR A 18 9.50 -0.19 -4.03
N GLY A 19 8.91 0.05 -5.17
CA GLY A 19 7.95 1.10 -5.38
C GLY A 19 7.67 1.30 -6.86
N MET A 20 6.84 2.27 -7.19
CA MET A 20 6.44 2.54 -8.57
C MET A 20 7.35 3.56 -9.24
N THR A 21 7.82 3.23 -10.46
CA THR A 21 8.49 4.19 -11.35
C THR A 21 7.45 4.80 -12.28
N ASN A 22 7.22 6.10 -12.15
CA ASN A 22 6.28 6.83 -12.99
C ASN A 22 7.02 7.71 -14.00
N TYR A 23 6.84 7.42 -15.26
CA TYR A 23 7.40 8.20 -16.38
C TYR A 23 6.42 9.25 -16.93
N LYS A 24 5.25 9.40 -16.32
CA LYS A 24 4.16 10.28 -16.81
C LYS A 24 3.92 10.04 -18.31
N ASP A 25 3.90 11.13 -19.09
CA ASP A 25 3.64 11.09 -20.54
C ASP A 25 4.89 10.84 -21.39
N THR A 26 6.01 10.42 -20.78
CA THR A 26 7.25 10.15 -21.49
C THR A 26 7.06 8.92 -22.40
N PRO A 27 7.27 9.06 -23.75
CA PRO A 27 7.21 7.95 -24.67
C PRO A 27 8.14 6.79 -24.28
N LEU A 28 7.73 5.56 -24.57
CA LEU A 28 8.44 4.35 -24.15
C LEU A 28 9.91 4.34 -24.58
N GLU A 29 10.18 4.76 -25.81
CA GLU A 29 11.51 4.83 -26.41
C GLU A 29 12.43 5.87 -25.76
N MET A 30 11.86 6.81 -25.01
CA MET A 30 12.59 7.85 -24.28
C MET A 30 12.79 7.51 -22.79
N ARG A 31 12.16 6.45 -22.31
CA ARG A 31 12.26 6.05 -20.89
C ARG A 31 13.63 5.44 -20.62
N ILE A 32 14.31 5.97 -19.63
CA ILE A 32 15.59 5.43 -19.17
C ILE A 32 15.39 4.35 -18.13
N PRO A 33 16.23 3.31 -18.05
CA PRO A 33 16.18 2.32 -16.99
C PRO A 33 16.32 2.97 -15.62
N ALA A 34 15.48 2.57 -14.67
CA ALA A 34 15.54 3.04 -13.29
C ALA A 34 15.35 1.86 -12.33
N ALA A 35 16.12 1.85 -11.24
CA ALA A 35 15.98 0.87 -10.18
C ALA A 35 16.40 1.42 -8.83
N ALA A 36 15.84 0.85 -7.76
CA ALA A 36 16.36 1.03 -6.42
C ALA A 36 17.47 0.01 -6.12
N ILE A 37 18.44 0.41 -5.31
CA ILE A 37 19.41 -0.49 -4.69
C ILE A 37 19.34 -0.37 -3.18
N SER A 38 19.77 -1.42 -2.48
CA SER A 38 19.83 -1.44 -1.03
C SER A 38 20.73 -0.32 -0.47
N THR A 39 20.55 -0.01 0.79
CA THR A 39 21.40 0.97 1.49
C THR A 39 22.85 0.54 1.50
N ASN A 40 23.17 -0.75 1.78
CA ASN A 40 24.53 -1.28 1.68
C ASN A 40 25.08 -1.19 0.25
N GLY A 41 24.25 -1.51 -0.76
CA GLY A 41 24.62 -1.38 -2.17
C GLY A 41 24.99 0.05 -2.55
N ALA A 42 24.24 1.02 -2.07
CA ALA A 42 24.49 2.43 -2.33
C ALA A 42 25.78 2.94 -1.67
N GLU A 43 26.03 2.55 -0.40
CA GLU A 43 27.29 2.87 0.29
C GLU A 43 28.51 2.28 -0.44
N LYS A 44 28.40 1.01 -0.85
CA LYS A 44 29.46 0.36 -1.62
C LYS A 44 29.71 1.04 -2.97
N LEU A 45 28.65 1.38 -3.70
CA LEU A 45 28.75 2.09 -4.98
C LEU A 45 29.39 3.46 -4.79
N SER A 46 28.97 4.20 -3.76
CA SER A 46 29.55 5.51 -3.43
C SER A 46 31.05 5.42 -3.12
N ALA A 47 31.47 4.42 -2.35
CA ALA A 47 32.87 4.20 -2.04
C ALA A 47 33.71 3.87 -3.29
N LEU A 48 33.18 3.02 -4.17
CA LEU A 48 33.84 2.67 -5.43
C LEU A 48 33.97 3.87 -6.39
N LEU A 49 32.95 4.71 -6.48
CA LEU A 49 32.96 5.90 -7.31
C LEU A 49 33.99 6.96 -6.80
N LYS A 50 34.20 7.07 -5.48
CA LYS A 50 35.24 7.91 -4.90
C LYS A 50 36.65 7.44 -5.30
N GLN A 51 36.84 6.12 -5.43
CA GLN A 51 38.13 5.54 -5.86
C GLN A 51 38.32 5.60 -7.37
N ASN A 52 37.24 5.40 -8.13
CA ASN A 52 37.27 5.44 -9.61
C ASN A 52 36.05 6.21 -10.15
N PRO A 53 36.15 7.50 -10.41
CA PRO A 53 35.07 8.31 -10.95
C PRO A 53 34.56 7.86 -12.34
N ASN A 54 35.35 7.07 -13.06
CA ASN A 54 34.99 6.49 -14.37
C ASN A 54 34.47 5.04 -14.27
N LEU A 55 34.04 4.63 -13.08
CA LEU A 55 33.48 3.29 -12.87
C LEU A 55 32.32 3.03 -13.84
N LYS A 56 32.36 1.86 -14.47
CA LYS A 56 31.28 1.38 -15.32
C LYS A 56 30.46 0.34 -14.58
N LEU A 57 29.17 0.49 -14.64
CA LEU A 57 28.23 -0.46 -14.07
C LEU A 57 27.53 -1.25 -15.20
N TYR A 58 27.47 -2.55 -15.06
CA TYR A 58 26.58 -3.37 -15.89
C TYR A 58 25.21 -3.42 -15.25
N TYR A 59 24.18 -3.10 -16.02
CA TYR A 59 22.79 -3.06 -15.55
C TYR A 59 21.90 -3.78 -16.56
N LYS A 60 21.09 -4.72 -16.05
CA LYS A 60 20.13 -5.49 -16.86
C LYS A 60 18.82 -5.60 -16.08
N GLN A 61 17.72 -5.26 -16.72
CA GLN A 61 16.36 -5.50 -16.25
C GLN A 61 15.59 -6.35 -17.25
N SER A 62 14.63 -7.14 -16.73
CA SER A 62 13.69 -7.93 -17.52
C SER A 62 12.26 -7.69 -17.06
N CYS A 63 11.97 -6.49 -16.58
CA CYS A 63 10.64 -6.10 -16.10
C CYS A 63 9.62 -6.14 -17.23
N GLN A 64 8.44 -6.65 -16.92
CA GLN A 64 7.31 -6.73 -17.84
C GLN A 64 6.05 -6.29 -17.10
N THR A 65 5.13 -5.68 -17.83
CA THR A 65 3.77 -5.42 -17.36
C THR A 65 2.88 -6.52 -17.91
N TYR A 66 2.14 -7.17 -17.03
CA TYR A 66 1.17 -8.20 -17.38
C TYR A 66 -0.24 -7.62 -17.36
N ASP A 67 -1.17 -8.36 -17.99
CA ASP A 67 -2.58 -8.02 -17.93
C ASP A 67 -3.10 -8.11 -16.49
N ASP A 68 -4.10 -7.29 -16.17
CA ASP A 68 -4.76 -7.31 -14.88
C ASP A 68 -5.41 -8.66 -14.61
N VAL A 69 -5.29 -9.13 -13.37
CA VAL A 69 -5.97 -10.33 -12.89
C VAL A 69 -7.09 -9.97 -11.92
N LEU A 70 -8.16 -10.76 -11.93
CA LEU A 70 -9.27 -10.55 -11.00
C LEU A 70 -8.81 -10.80 -9.56
N SER A 71 -9.11 -9.85 -8.70
CA SER A 71 -8.92 -9.96 -7.26
C SER A 71 -10.13 -9.39 -6.51
N HIS A 72 -10.10 -9.35 -5.16
CA HIS A 72 -11.25 -9.00 -4.34
C HIS A 72 -10.84 -8.18 -3.13
N ASN A 73 -11.64 -7.16 -2.80
CA ASN A 73 -11.64 -6.60 -1.45
C ASN A 73 -12.29 -7.60 -0.48
N VAL A 74 -11.87 -7.55 0.79
CA VAL A 74 -12.54 -8.31 1.86
C VAL A 74 -13.35 -7.34 2.70
N ILE A 75 -14.63 -7.68 2.91
CA ILE A 75 -15.57 -6.83 3.63
C ILE A 75 -16.22 -7.62 4.76
N GLY A 76 -16.24 -7.01 5.96
CA GLY A 76 -16.98 -7.48 7.10
C GLY A 76 -17.71 -6.35 7.79
N GLU A 77 -18.89 -6.58 8.36
CA GLU A 77 -19.62 -5.50 9.03
C GLU A 77 -20.43 -5.96 10.23
N ILE A 78 -20.71 -5.02 11.13
CA ILE A 78 -21.75 -5.11 12.15
C ILE A 78 -22.82 -4.10 11.79
N THR A 79 -24.00 -4.61 11.45
CA THR A 79 -25.15 -3.78 11.07
C THR A 79 -25.62 -2.93 12.25
N GLY A 80 -25.89 -1.66 11.99
CA GLY A 80 -26.35 -0.69 12.97
C GLY A 80 -27.73 -1.05 13.56
N SER A 81 -27.92 -0.73 14.85
CA SER A 81 -29.17 -1.04 15.56
C SER A 81 -30.26 0.02 15.41
N GLU A 82 -29.89 1.26 15.13
CA GLU A 82 -30.82 2.40 14.98
C GLU A 82 -30.81 2.97 13.56
N HIS A 83 -29.64 3.07 12.96
CA HIS A 83 -29.41 3.66 11.64
C HIS A 83 -28.54 2.74 10.77
N PRO A 84 -29.06 1.55 10.38
CA PRO A 84 -28.28 0.59 9.59
C PRO A 84 -27.87 1.11 8.20
N GLU A 85 -28.58 2.10 7.67
CA GLU A 85 -28.30 2.75 6.40
C GLU A 85 -27.06 3.66 6.45
N ASN A 86 -26.65 4.12 7.63
CA ASN A 86 -25.48 4.95 7.83
C ASN A 86 -24.26 4.06 8.03
N ILE A 87 -23.30 4.15 7.12
CA ILE A 87 -22.11 3.29 7.11
C ILE A 87 -20.88 4.10 7.55
N MET A 88 -20.18 3.59 8.54
CA MET A 88 -18.87 4.05 8.96
C MET A 88 -17.83 3.01 8.53
N VAL A 89 -16.91 3.39 7.66
CA VAL A 89 -15.87 2.51 7.15
C VAL A 89 -14.59 2.69 7.94
N VAL A 90 -13.98 1.57 8.31
CA VAL A 90 -12.58 1.50 8.74
C VAL A 90 -11.88 0.48 7.86
N GLY A 91 -10.65 0.74 7.48
CA GLY A 91 -9.97 -0.10 6.49
C GLY A 91 -8.45 -0.08 6.58
N GLY A 92 -7.87 -0.86 5.72
CA GLY A 92 -6.48 -0.99 5.40
C GLY A 92 -6.36 -1.71 4.07
N HIS A 93 -5.15 -1.88 3.53
CA HIS A 93 -4.98 -2.58 2.27
C HIS A 93 -4.28 -3.94 2.42
N LEU A 94 -4.67 -4.89 1.56
CA LEU A 94 -4.23 -6.30 1.63
C LEU A 94 -2.95 -6.58 0.86
N ASP A 95 -2.68 -5.76 -0.13
CA ASP A 95 -1.47 -5.91 -0.95
C ASP A 95 -0.27 -5.23 -0.31
N SER A 96 0.90 -5.58 -0.78
CA SER A 96 2.17 -4.98 -0.39
C SER A 96 3.11 -5.00 -1.57
N TRP A 97 4.18 -4.22 -1.51
CA TRP A 97 5.24 -4.28 -2.51
C TRP A 97 5.94 -5.62 -2.51
N ASP A 98 6.25 -6.13 -3.72
CA ASP A 98 7.04 -7.34 -3.91
C ASP A 98 8.34 -7.33 -3.10
N LEU A 99 8.68 -8.51 -2.57
CA LEU A 99 9.76 -8.83 -1.66
C LEU A 99 9.52 -8.39 -0.20
N GLY A 100 8.47 -7.62 0.09
CA GLY A 100 8.04 -7.30 1.45
C GLY A 100 6.92 -8.22 1.91
N ASP A 101 6.89 -8.54 3.21
CA ASP A 101 5.80 -9.30 3.83
C ASP A 101 4.57 -8.43 4.13
N GLY A 102 4.66 -7.09 3.94
CA GLY A 102 3.57 -6.15 4.17
C GLY A 102 3.11 -6.04 5.62
N SER A 103 3.95 -6.43 6.60
CA SER A 103 3.50 -6.49 8.00
C SER A 103 3.24 -5.11 8.63
N GLN A 104 3.88 -4.05 8.14
CA GLN A 104 3.67 -2.68 8.61
C GLN A 104 2.88 -1.84 7.61
N ASP A 105 3.03 -2.13 6.34
CA ASP A 105 2.41 -1.49 5.21
C ASP A 105 1.79 -2.60 4.32
N ASP A 106 0.53 -3.05 4.50
CA ASP A 106 -0.39 -2.53 5.52
C ASP A 106 -1.06 -3.66 6.34
N GLY A 107 -0.35 -4.75 6.61
CA GLY A 107 -0.87 -5.82 7.49
C GLY A 107 -1.28 -5.29 8.86
N ALA A 108 -0.59 -4.29 9.39
CA ALA A 108 -0.93 -3.65 10.65
C ALA A 108 -2.28 -2.94 10.60
N GLY A 109 -2.55 -2.15 9.57
CA GLY A 109 -3.82 -1.46 9.39
C GLY A 109 -4.98 -2.42 9.16
N CYS A 110 -4.76 -3.48 8.38
CA CYS A 110 -5.72 -4.57 8.23
C CYS A 110 -6.12 -5.17 9.58
N VAL A 111 -5.15 -5.53 10.42
CA VAL A 111 -5.41 -6.13 11.74
C VAL A 111 -6.09 -5.14 12.68
N GLN A 112 -5.66 -3.88 12.70
CA GLN A 112 -6.30 -2.82 13.49
C GLN A 112 -7.76 -2.64 13.11
N SER A 113 -8.06 -2.61 11.81
CA SER A 113 -9.42 -2.48 11.31
C SER A 113 -10.29 -3.67 11.68
N MET A 114 -9.79 -4.89 11.54
CA MET A 114 -10.51 -6.10 11.99
C MET A 114 -10.74 -6.10 13.51
N ALA A 115 -9.78 -5.62 14.28
CA ALA A 115 -9.90 -5.52 15.74
C ALA A 115 -11.06 -4.62 16.19
N VAL A 116 -11.45 -3.63 15.38
CA VAL A 116 -12.64 -2.81 15.67
C VAL A 116 -13.90 -3.67 15.78
N LEU A 117 -14.15 -4.55 14.80
CA LEU A 117 -15.33 -5.45 14.85
C LEU A 117 -15.24 -6.45 16.00
N GLU A 118 -14.04 -6.99 16.24
CA GLU A 118 -13.81 -7.92 17.35
C GLU A 118 -14.09 -7.25 18.70
N MET A 119 -13.68 -6.00 18.88
CA MET A 119 -13.93 -5.24 20.10
C MET A 119 -15.43 -5.00 20.34
N PHE A 120 -16.19 -4.62 19.32
CA PHE A 120 -17.64 -4.48 19.42
C PHE A 120 -18.30 -5.80 19.85
N LYS A 121 -17.83 -6.91 19.30
CA LYS A 121 -18.33 -8.26 19.62
C LYS A 121 -17.99 -8.66 21.04
N GLN A 122 -16.74 -8.47 21.48
CA GLN A 122 -16.30 -8.81 22.85
C GLN A 122 -17.03 -8.00 23.93
N LEU A 123 -17.27 -6.71 23.66
CA LEU A 123 -18.01 -5.84 24.55
C LEU A 123 -19.52 -6.09 24.51
N ASN A 124 -20.00 -6.97 23.64
CA ASN A 124 -21.44 -7.18 23.35
C ASN A 124 -22.16 -5.84 23.09
N TYR A 125 -21.48 -4.91 22.44
CA TYR A 125 -21.98 -3.57 22.15
C TYR A 125 -22.53 -3.53 20.73
N LYS A 126 -23.78 -3.09 20.60
CA LYS A 126 -24.43 -2.89 19.30
C LYS A 126 -24.28 -1.43 18.87
N PRO A 127 -23.52 -1.14 17.81
CA PRO A 127 -23.39 0.23 17.33
C PRO A 127 -24.72 0.75 16.79
N LYS A 128 -24.94 2.06 16.86
CA LYS A 128 -26.14 2.69 16.29
C LYS A 128 -26.13 2.69 14.77
N ASN A 129 -25.00 3.02 14.19
CA ASN A 129 -24.74 2.99 12.75
C ASN A 129 -24.01 1.70 12.37
N THR A 130 -24.03 1.31 11.11
CA THR A 130 -23.25 0.19 10.59
C THR A 130 -21.76 0.50 10.64
N ILE A 131 -20.98 -0.41 11.23
CA ILE A 131 -19.51 -0.36 11.19
C ILE A 131 -19.05 -1.40 10.18
N ARG A 132 -18.38 -0.95 9.13
CA ARG A 132 -17.87 -1.78 8.04
C ARG A 132 -16.36 -1.73 8.02
N VAL A 133 -15.73 -2.90 8.03
CA VAL A 133 -14.31 -3.06 7.72
C VAL A 133 -14.18 -3.36 6.24
N VAL A 134 -13.28 -2.67 5.57
CA VAL A 134 -12.93 -2.95 4.17
C VAL A 134 -11.42 -3.11 4.09
N LEU A 135 -10.97 -4.27 3.64
CA LEU A 135 -9.58 -4.53 3.34
C LEU A 135 -9.43 -4.43 1.81
N PHE A 136 -8.78 -3.36 1.38
CA PHE A 136 -8.68 -3.01 -0.03
C PHE A 136 -7.59 -3.81 -0.73
N MET A 137 -7.79 -4.12 -2.00
CA MET A 137 -6.80 -4.77 -2.84
C MET A 137 -6.23 -3.80 -3.86
N ASN A 138 -4.92 -3.93 -4.16
CA ASN A 138 -4.21 -3.15 -5.15
C ASN A 138 -4.12 -1.65 -4.80
N GLU A 139 -3.88 -1.34 -3.54
CA GLU A 139 -3.60 0.03 -3.10
C GLU A 139 -2.31 0.52 -3.75
N GLU A 140 -1.22 -0.22 -3.56
CA GLU A 140 0.16 0.09 -3.94
C GLU A 140 0.36 0.34 -5.45
N ASN A 141 -0.44 -0.30 -6.28
CA ASN A 141 -0.27 -0.30 -7.74
C ASN A 141 -1.43 0.29 -8.50
N GLY A 142 -2.26 1.13 -7.89
CA GLY A 142 -3.28 1.85 -8.64
C GLY A 142 -4.62 2.04 -7.97
N LEU A 143 -4.77 1.76 -6.67
CA LEU A 143 -5.98 2.02 -5.85
C LEU A 143 -7.25 1.33 -6.38
N LYS A 144 -7.11 0.27 -7.19
CA LYS A 144 -8.24 -0.32 -7.94
C LYS A 144 -9.34 -0.86 -7.02
N GLY A 145 -8.96 -1.44 -5.88
CA GLY A 145 -9.91 -1.94 -4.89
C GLY A 145 -10.76 -0.83 -4.28
N GLY A 146 -10.13 0.27 -3.87
CA GLY A 146 -10.83 1.44 -3.32
C GLY A 146 -11.73 2.12 -4.36
N ILE A 147 -11.23 2.30 -5.58
CA ILE A 147 -12.01 2.88 -6.69
C ILE A 147 -13.25 2.02 -6.98
N GLN A 148 -13.08 0.71 -7.07
CA GLN A 148 -14.19 -0.21 -7.32
C GLN A 148 -15.19 -0.21 -6.17
N TYR A 149 -14.72 -0.19 -4.93
CA TYR A 149 -15.59 -0.09 -3.74
C TYR A 149 -16.45 1.17 -3.80
N ALA A 150 -15.83 2.32 -4.05
CA ALA A 150 -16.55 3.59 -4.16
C ALA A 150 -17.59 3.59 -5.29
N GLN A 151 -17.26 2.98 -6.44
CA GLN A 151 -18.20 2.87 -7.56
C GLN A 151 -19.41 1.97 -7.21
N VAL A 152 -19.18 0.84 -6.55
CA VAL A 152 -20.24 -0.07 -6.10
C VAL A 152 -21.13 0.62 -5.06
N ALA A 153 -20.54 1.27 -4.07
CA ALA A 153 -21.25 2.02 -3.05
C ALA A 153 -22.16 3.11 -3.66
N LYS A 154 -21.64 3.85 -4.63
CA LYS A 154 -22.41 4.85 -5.37
C LYS A 154 -23.59 4.24 -6.15
N ASN A 155 -23.35 3.13 -6.84
CA ASN A 155 -24.41 2.44 -7.62
C ASN A 155 -25.52 1.90 -6.72
N ASN A 156 -25.16 1.47 -5.52
CA ASN A 156 -26.09 0.97 -4.51
C ASN A 156 -26.78 2.09 -3.70
N ASN A 157 -26.41 3.35 -3.91
CA ASN A 157 -26.84 4.49 -3.12
C ASN A 157 -26.56 4.33 -1.62
N GLU A 158 -25.42 3.72 -1.26
CA GLU A 158 -25.01 3.55 0.13
C GLU A 158 -24.64 4.90 0.77
N ASN A 159 -25.07 5.10 2.02
CA ASN A 159 -24.81 6.34 2.76
C ASN A 159 -23.57 6.19 3.67
N HIS A 160 -22.40 6.55 3.15
CA HIS A 160 -21.16 6.57 3.91
C HIS A 160 -21.03 7.90 4.65
N ILE A 161 -21.06 7.86 5.99
CA ILE A 161 -20.97 9.06 6.84
C ILE A 161 -19.58 9.28 7.42
N PHE A 162 -18.71 8.27 7.36
CA PHE A 162 -17.34 8.31 7.84
C PHE A 162 -16.49 7.26 7.14
N ALA A 163 -15.22 7.59 6.89
CA ALA A 163 -14.22 6.64 6.43
C ALA A 163 -12.87 6.96 7.05
N LEU A 164 -12.16 5.92 7.49
CA LEU A 164 -10.81 6.00 8.03
C LEU A 164 -10.02 4.80 7.50
N GLU A 165 -8.86 5.05 6.92
CA GLU A 165 -7.87 4.03 6.60
C GLU A 165 -6.70 4.14 7.56
N SER A 166 -6.24 3.00 8.08
CA SER A 166 -5.03 2.89 8.88
C SER A 166 -3.95 2.29 8.00
N ASP A 167 -2.86 3.02 7.83
CA ASP A 167 -1.77 2.66 6.93
C ASP A 167 -0.42 3.04 7.54
N SER A 168 0.66 2.48 7.00
CA SER A 168 2.05 2.79 7.36
C SER A 168 2.46 2.48 8.80
N GLY A 169 1.87 1.45 9.39
CA GLY A 169 2.41 0.77 10.55
C GLY A 169 1.60 0.77 11.83
N GLY A 170 1.97 -0.15 12.73
CA GLY A 170 1.30 -0.41 14.00
C GLY A 170 1.95 0.25 15.21
N PHE A 171 2.69 1.34 15.04
CA PHE A 171 3.31 2.08 16.13
C PHE A 171 2.35 3.09 16.78
N THR A 172 2.81 3.77 17.84
CA THR A 172 2.03 4.82 18.49
C THR A 172 1.59 5.88 17.47
N PRO A 173 0.27 6.13 17.32
CA PRO A 173 -0.23 7.16 16.42
C PRO A 173 0.33 8.54 16.79
N LYS A 174 0.66 9.33 15.78
CA LYS A 174 1.20 10.69 15.96
C LYS A 174 0.37 11.77 15.27
N GLY A 175 -0.71 11.39 14.62
CA GLY A 175 -1.62 12.29 13.92
C GLY A 175 -2.42 11.57 12.84
N PHE A 176 -3.24 12.34 12.17
CA PHE A 176 -4.06 11.95 11.02
C PHE A 176 -3.69 12.84 9.84
#